data_7fcb7df3fcac2b44ccb822d473294666
#
_entry.id   7fcb7df3fcac2b44ccb822d473294666
#
_cell.length_a   1.000
_cell.length_b   1.000
_cell.length_c   1.000
_cell.angle_alpha   90.00
_cell.angle_beta   90.00
_cell.angle_gamma   90.00
#
_symmetry.space_group_name_H-M   'P 1'
#
loop_
_entity.id
_entity.type
_entity.pdbx_description
1 polymer ?
#
loop_
_entity_poly.entity_id
_entity_poly.type
_entity_poly.pdbx_seq_one_letter_code
_entity_poly.pdbx_strand_id
1 'polypeptide(L)'
;TTITVIDYDSLINYNKDSKDYLILIKNLYEIMYTRINDQNNQIEILSEKTIRNKLLKFFEIESNKHKSKYIYITEGFSALSTYLATDRSALSRELHNMEKEGFIEIKNKRITLLYR
;
A
#
# COMPACT_ATOMS: atom_id res chain seq x y z
N THR A 1 26.10 9.41 8.80
CA THR A 1 25.32 10.35 8.39
C THR A 1 25.95 11.51 7.69
N THR A 2 27.27 11.62 7.75
CA THR A 2 27.95 12.56 6.92
C THR A 2 27.60 12.38 5.47
N ILE A 3 27.25 11.18 5.12
CA ILE A 3 26.84 10.89 3.77
C ILE A 3 25.53 11.53 3.44
N THR A 4 24.66 11.47 4.40
CA THR A 4 23.37 12.05 4.22
C THR A 4 23.41 13.54 4.36
N VAL A 5 24.40 14.00 5.00
CA VAL A 5 24.68 15.39 4.93
C VAL A 5 25.22 15.66 3.56
N ILE A 6 24.56 15.16 2.61
CA ILE A 6 24.66 15.79 1.34
C ILE A 6 24.43 17.22 1.65
N ASP A 7 25.48 17.91 1.60
CA ASP A 7 25.50 19.31 1.81
C ASP A 7 24.38 19.90 0.98
N TYR A 8 23.30 20.23 1.62
CA TYR A 8 22.14 20.76 0.95
C TYR A 8 22.49 21.97 0.10
N ASP A 9 23.41 22.78 0.62
CA ASP A 9 23.90 23.94 -0.09
C ASP A 9 24.68 23.54 -1.33
N SER A 10 25.51 22.51 -1.25
CA SER A 10 26.21 22.01 -2.42
C SER A 10 25.25 21.45 -3.45
N LEU A 11 24.24 20.75 -3.03
CA LEU A 11 23.24 20.21 -3.92
C LEU A 11 22.45 21.31 -4.62
N ILE A 12 22.09 22.34 -3.91
CA ILE A 12 21.36 23.46 -4.44
C ILE A 12 22.20 24.29 -5.41
N ASN A 13 23.47 24.51 -5.06
CA ASN A 13 24.36 25.33 -5.87
C ASN A 13 24.97 24.60 -7.05
N TYR A 14 25.08 23.30 -6.94
CA TYR A 14 25.66 22.46 -7.98
C TYR A 14 24.63 22.20 -9.07
N ASN A 15 24.99 22.49 -10.32
CA ASN A 15 24.09 22.27 -11.47
C ASN A 15 22.72 22.93 -11.31
N LYS A 16 22.70 24.10 -10.76
CA LYS A 16 21.48 24.82 -10.47
C LYS A 16 20.55 24.96 -11.68
N ASP A 17 21.12 25.07 -12.85
CA ASP A 17 20.37 25.22 -14.09
C ASP A 17 20.27 23.91 -14.89
N SER A 18 20.74 22.82 -14.33
CA SER A 18 20.74 21.53 -15.02
C SER A 18 19.36 20.87 -14.94
N LYS A 19 18.94 20.31 -16.07
CA LYS A 19 17.73 19.49 -16.09
C LYS A 19 17.89 18.25 -15.23
N ASP A 20 19.11 17.70 -15.16
CA ASP A 20 19.38 16.52 -14.34
C ASP A 20 19.16 16.81 -12.86
N TYR A 21 19.50 17.98 -12.42
CA TYR A 21 19.25 18.42 -11.03
C TYR A 21 17.75 18.44 -10.74
N LEU A 22 16.95 19.00 -11.63
CA LEU A 22 15.50 19.08 -11.45
C LEU A 22 14.86 17.70 -11.45
N ILE A 23 15.32 16.81 -12.32
CA ILE A 23 14.84 15.44 -12.38
C ILE A 23 15.17 14.70 -11.08
N LEU A 24 16.38 14.88 -10.56
CA LEU A 24 16.79 14.26 -9.32
C LEU A 24 15.91 14.68 -8.15
N ILE A 25 15.68 15.98 -8.00
CA ILE A 25 14.84 16.50 -6.93
C ILE A 25 13.40 15.98 -7.05
N LYS A 26 12.87 15.97 -8.23
CA LYS A 26 11.51 15.44 -8.46
C LYS A 26 11.42 13.96 -8.09
N ASN A 27 12.40 13.16 -8.49
CA ASN A 27 12.40 11.73 -8.18
C ASN A 27 12.49 11.47 -6.67
N LEU A 28 13.34 12.21 -5.97
CA LEU A 28 13.44 12.09 -4.52
C LEU A 28 12.12 12.46 -3.83
N TYR A 29 11.48 13.51 -4.29
CA TYR A 29 10.19 13.94 -3.75
C TYR A 29 9.13 12.84 -3.94
N GLU A 30 9.06 12.26 -5.13
CA GLU A 30 8.09 11.20 -5.42
C GLU A 30 8.30 9.96 -4.55
N ILE A 31 9.55 9.57 -4.34
CA ILE A 31 9.87 8.42 -3.47
C ILE A 31 9.42 8.70 -2.04
N MET A 32 9.71 9.87 -1.51
CA MET A 32 9.32 10.24 -0.16
C MET A 32 7.80 10.30 -0.01
N TYR A 33 7.12 10.88 -0.98
CA TYR A 33 5.66 10.99 -0.98
C TYR A 33 5.00 9.61 -0.98
N THR A 34 5.50 8.70 -1.81
CA THR A 34 4.97 7.33 -1.88
C THR A 34 5.12 6.60 -0.55
N ARG A 35 6.27 6.72 0.10
CA ARG A 35 6.50 6.07 1.39
C ARG A 35 5.56 6.60 2.47
N ILE A 36 5.36 7.90 2.52
CA ILE A 36 4.46 8.53 3.50
C ILE A 36 3.02 8.04 3.27
N ASN A 37 2.57 8.00 2.03
CA ASN A 37 1.24 7.51 1.71
C ASN A 37 1.02 6.05 2.10
N ASP A 38 2.00 5.19 1.83
CA ASP A 38 1.89 3.77 2.18
C ASP A 38 1.77 3.59 3.70
N GLN A 39 2.55 4.33 4.47
CA GLN A 39 2.47 4.28 5.93
C GLN A 39 1.14 4.80 6.44
N ASN A 40 0.63 5.88 5.89
CA ASN A 40 -0.66 6.44 6.29
C ASN A 40 -1.80 5.48 5.95
N ASN A 41 -1.74 4.81 4.82
CA ASN A 41 -2.74 3.82 4.43
C ASN A 41 -2.75 2.64 5.40
N GLN A 42 -1.59 2.16 5.81
CA GLN A 42 -1.50 1.09 6.79
C GLN A 42 -2.06 1.51 8.14
N ILE A 43 -1.77 2.73 8.59
CA ILE A 43 -2.30 3.26 9.84
C ILE A 43 -3.83 3.30 9.79
N GLU A 44 -4.42 3.75 8.69
CA GLU A 44 -5.87 3.78 8.53
C GLU A 44 -6.47 2.37 8.62
N ILE A 45 -5.83 1.41 7.98
CA ILE A 45 -6.29 0.02 8.03
C ILE A 45 -6.20 -0.52 9.45
N LEU A 46 -5.07 -0.32 10.12
CA LEU A 46 -4.85 -0.83 11.47
C LEU A 46 -5.72 -0.16 12.52
N SER A 47 -6.25 1.02 12.23
CA SER A 47 -7.17 1.71 13.14
C SER A 47 -8.55 1.06 13.17
N GLU A 48 -8.89 0.23 12.19
CA GLU A 48 -10.15 -0.48 12.19
C GLU A 48 -10.14 -1.59 13.23
N LYS A 49 -11.31 -1.84 13.84
CA LYS A 49 -11.42 -2.74 14.98
C LYS A 49 -11.60 -4.21 14.60
N THR A 50 -12.21 -4.47 13.47
CA THR A 50 -12.52 -5.85 13.05
C THR A 50 -11.70 -6.22 11.82
N ILE A 51 -11.49 -7.54 11.65
CA ILE A 51 -10.77 -8.05 10.49
C ILE A 51 -11.52 -7.67 9.21
N ARG A 52 -12.85 -7.80 9.22
CA ARG A 52 -13.68 -7.44 8.07
C ARG A 52 -13.48 -5.98 7.67
N ASN A 53 -13.53 -5.06 8.65
CA ASN A 53 -13.34 -3.65 8.36
C ASN A 53 -11.93 -3.36 7.87
N LYS A 54 -10.92 -4.01 8.42
CA LYS A 54 -9.55 -3.91 7.93
C LYS A 54 -9.46 -4.35 6.47
N LEU A 55 -10.09 -5.46 6.13
CA LEU A 55 -10.10 -5.97 4.76
C LEU A 55 -10.84 -5.03 3.81
N LEU A 56 -11.99 -4.53 4.21
CA LEU A 56 -12.75 -3.60 3.39
C LEU A 56 -11.96 -2.32 3.13
N LYS A 57 -11.28 -1.81 4.15
CA LYS A 57 -10.43 -0.64 3.99
C LYS A 57 -9.25 -0.93 3.08
N PHE A 58 -8.61 -2.07 3.24
CA PHE A 58 -7.53 -2.50 2.38
C PHE A 58 -7.98 -2.61 0.92
N PHE A 59 -9.13 -3.23 0.68
CA PHE A 59 -9.67 -3.38 -0.67
C PHE A 59 -10.00 -2.02 -1.28
N GLU A 60 -10.56 -1.11 -0.50
CA GLU A 60 -10.86 0.23 -0.97
C GLU A 60 -9.59 0.95 -1.42
N ILE A 61 -8.54 0.92 -0.61
CA ILE A 61 -7.28 1.58 -0.92
C ILE A 61 -6.65 0.97 -2.17
N GLU A 62 -6.55 -0.36 -2.22
CA GLU A 62 -5.94 -1.05 -3.35
C GLU A 62 -6.74 -0.84 -4.64
N SER A 63 -8.05 -0.89 -4.53
CA SER A 63 -8.94 -0.68 -5.66
C SER A 63 -8.80 0.73 -6.23
N ASN A 64 -8.71 1.73 -5.37
CA ASN A 64 -8.52 3.12 -5.79
C ASN A 64 -7.11 3.35 -6.35
N LYS A 65 -6.11 2.72 -5.75
CA LYS A 65 -4.72 2.83 -6.19
C LYS A 65 -4.52 2.31 -7.61
N HIS A 66 -5.15 1.19 -7.93
CA HIS A 66 -5.03 0.55 -9.24
C HIS A 66 -6.24 0.83 -10.15
N LYS A 67 -7.25 1.52 -9.64
CA LYS A 67 -8.50 1.81 -10.35
C LYS A 67 -9.12 0.56 -10.95
N SER A 68 -9.13 -0.51 -10.17
CA SER A 68 -9.59 -1.83 -10.62
C SER A 68 -10.28 -2.56 -9.48
N LYS A 69 -11.22 -3.42 -9.84
CA LYS A 69 -11.87 -4.33 -8.88
C LYS A 69 -11.02 -5.57 -8.57
N TYR A 70 -9.92 -5.76 -9.29
CA TYR A 70 -9.04 -6.89 -9.11
C TYR A 70 -7.89 -6.51 -8.18
N ILE A 71 -7.73 -7.28 -7.12
CA ILE A 71 -6.65 -7.06 -6.15
C ILE A 71 -5.77 -8.30 -6.15
N TYR A 72 -4.48 -8.11 -6.38
CA TYR A 72 -3.52 -9.20 -6.46
C TYR A 72 -2.70 -9.26 -5.16
N ILE A 73 -2.75 -10.42 -4.51
CA ILE A 73 -1.98 -10.67 -3.29
C ILE A 73 -0.71 -11.41 -3.68
N THR A 74 0.22 -10.69 -4.27
CA THR A 74 1.44 -11.30 -4.84
C THR A 74 2.33 -11.96 -3.80
N GLU A 75 2.36 -11.42 -2.59
CA GLU A 75 3.19 -11.95 -1.51
C GLU A 75 2.50 -13.05 -0.70
N GLY A 76 1.22 -13.34 -1.00
CA GLY A 76 0.47 -14.38 -0.34
C GLY A 76 -0.31 -13.90 0.88
N PHE A 77 -1.17 -14.78 1.38
CA PHE A 77 -2.07 -14.43 2.49
C PHE A 77 -1.35 -14.32 3.83
N SER A 78 -0.21 -15.00 4.00
CA SER A 78 0.59 -14.85 5.21
C SER A 78 1.13 -13.43 5.34
N ALA A 79 1.65 -12.88 4.25
CA ALA A 79 2.12 -11.51 4.22
C ALA A 79 0.98 -10.52 4.46
N LEU A 80 -0.19 -10.79 3.89
CA LEU A 80 -1.37 -9.97 4.10
C LEU A 80 -1.79 -9.96 5.57
N SER A 81 -1.80 -11.13 6.22
CA SER A 81 -2.17 -11.20 7.64
C SER A 81 -1.20 -10.40 8.51
N THR A 82 0.08 -10.44 8.19
CA THR A 82 1.09 -9.65 8.90
C THR A 82 0.85 -8.15 8.68
N TYR A 83 0.57 -7.76 7.45
CA TYR A 83 0.28 -6.37 7.11
C TYR A 83 -0.93 -5.85 7.86
N LEU A 84 -1.99 -6.66 7.98
CA LEU A 84 -3.22 -6.30 8.68
C LEU A 84 -3.14 -6.53 10.19
N ALA A 85 -2.02 -7.04 10.68
CA ALA A 85 -1.83 -7.37 12.10
C ALA A 85 -2.92 -8.30 12.61
N THR A 86 -3.22 -9.35 11.86
CA THR A 86 -4.24 -10.34 12.20
C THR A 86 -3.63 -11.73 12.18
N ASP A 87 -4.31 -12.67 12.85
CA ASP A 87 -3.96 -14.07 12.75
C ASP A 87 -4.35 -14.61 11.36
N ARG A 88 -3.47 -15.42 10.75
CA ARG A 88 -3.70 -15.95 9.41
C ARG A 88 -4.98 -16.78 9.33
N SER A 89 -5.25 -17.61 10.35
CA SER A 89 -6.44 -18.43 10.37
C SER A 89 -7.71 -17.60 10.45
N ALA A 90 -7.69 -16.54 11.27
CA ALA A 90 -8.81 -15.63 11.40
C ALA A 90 -9.03 -14.85 10.09
N LEU A 91 -7.95 -14.41 9.46
CA LEU A 91 -8.02 -13.73 8.17
C LEU A 91 -8.63 -14.64 7.10
N SER A 92 -8.16 -15.88 7.03
CA SER A 92 -8.66 -16.85 6.06
C SER A 92 -10.16 -17.11 6.25
N ARG A 93 -10.59 -17.26 7.50
CA ARG A 93 -12.01 -17.47 7.79
C ARG A 93 -12.86 -16.29 7.36
N GLU A 94 -12.38 -15.08 7.64
CA GLU A 94 -13.13 -13.88 7.27
C GLU A 94 -13.21 -13.70 5.77
N LEU A 95 -12.13 -13.95 5.05
CA LEU A 95 -12.13 -13.92 3.59
C LEU A 95 -13.12 -14.93 3.02
N HIS A 96 -13.14 -16.12 3.59
CA HIS A 96 -14.05 -17.18 3.15
C HIS A 96 -15.51 -16.78 3.40
N ASN A 97 -15.80 -16.18 4.54
CA ASN A 97 -17.13 -15.67 4.86
C ASN A 97 -17.56 -14.58 3.89
N MET A 98 -16.68 -13.66 3.57
CA MET A 98 -16.98 -12.60 2.61
C MET A 98 -17.24 -13.16 1.21
N GLU A 99 -16.53 -14.21 0.84
CA GLU A 99 -16.77 -14.89 -0.43
C GLU A 99 -18.15 -15.56 -0.44
N LYS A 100 -18.51 -16.23 0.64
CA LYS A 100 -19.83 -16.84 0.77
C LYS A 100 -20.97 -15.83 0.72
N GLU A 101 -20.74 -14.65 1.28
CA GLU A 101 -21.73 -13.58 1.30
C GLU A 101 -21.84 -12.85 -0.04
N GLY A 102 -20.94 -13.15 -0.97
CA GLY A 102 -20.98 -12.55 -2.30
C GLY A 102 -20.31 -11.19 -2.41
N PHE A 103 -19.52 -10.79 -1.42
CA PHE A 103 -18.78 -9.54 -1.50
C PHE A 103 -17.53 -9.64 -2.36
N ILE A 104 -16.89 -10.80 -2.36
CA ILE A 104 -15.64 -11.00 -3.08
C ILE A 104 -15.62 -12.38 -3.73
N GLU A 105 -14.71 -12.55 -4.69
CA GLU A 105 -14.41 -13.83 -5.30
C GLU A 105 -12.89 -14.04 -5.23
N ILE A 106 -12.47 -15.18 -4.71
CA ILE A 106 -11.05 -15.49 -4.53
C ILE A 106 -10.64 -16.56 -5.53
N LYS A 107 -9.66 -16.25 -6.37
CA LYS A 107 -9.04 -17.19 -7.30
C LYS A 107 -7.53 -17.13 -7.17
N ASN A 108 -6.92 -18.16 -6.63
CA ASN A 108 -5.48 -18.17 -6.34
C ASN A 108 -5.11 -16.97 -5.48
N LYS A 109 -4.28 -16.08 -6.00
CA LYS A 109 -3.84 -14.88 -5.29
C LYS A 109 -4.57 -13.63 -5.74
N ARG A 110 -5.67 -13.78 -6.46
CA ARG A 110 -6.47 -12.66 -6.95
C ARG A 110 -7.79 -12.60 -6.21
N ILE A 111 -8.13 -11.42 -5.73
CA ILE A 111 -9.42 -11.15 -5.12
C ILE A 111 -10.18 -10.19 -6.02
N THR A 112 -11.39 -10.58 -6.41
CA THR A 112 -12.26 -9.73 -7.22
C THR A 112 -13.34 -9.14 -6.33
N LEU A 113 -13.51 -7.83 -6.37
CA LEU A 113 -14.53 -7.14 -5.58
C LEU A 113 -15.85 -7.16 -6.34
N LEU A 114 -16.82 -7.86 -5.79
CA LEU A 114 -18.15 -8.03 -6.43
C LEU A 114 -19.10 -6.88 -6.10
N TYR A 115 -18.78 -6.10 -5.08
CA TYR A 115 -19.63 -4.98 -4.64
C TYR A 115 -19.24 -3.65 -5.31
N ARG A 116 -18.24 -3.65 -6.15
CA ARG A 116 -17.76 -2.42 -6.79
C ARG A 116 -18.29 -2.25 -8.21
#